data_375da29bd7e91b72d304ee4b9c83365d
#
_entry.id   375da29bd7e91b72d304ee4b9c83365d
#
_cell.length_a   1.000
_cell.length_b   1.000
_cell.length_c   1.000
_cell.angle_alpha   90.00
_cell.angle_beta   90.00
_cell.angle_gamma   90.00
#
_symmetry.space_group_name_H-M   'P 1'
#
loop_
_entity.id
_entity.type
_entity.pdbx_description
1 polymer ?
#
loop_
_entity_poly.entity_id
_entity_poly.type
_entity_poly.pdbx_seq_one_letter_code
_entity_poly.pdbx_strand_id
1 'polypeptide(L)'
;MRPTLALTLLILLTGLSSSVSMLEPVLQLNDRSGWRFGVPADEPVIVNLQEEFQTIHSFGASDCWSAKYIGKWRDEAKKNQIADLLFSLDTLSNGQPKGIGLSLWRINIGAGSYEQGDSSAITDSWRREECFLTPDGQYDWTKQAGSQWFLQAARRRGVRYMLGFTNSAPVQMTRNGKAFSPGGRSFNLKPAAMEPFADFLTTVADHFKLDYLSPINEPQWDWKAEKNGRAKQEGSPAENADIAAVTQTLSAKLSQRNTKTSIVTGETAQLDYLYAKAESGRGRQLDYFFAPSEAPVVMKLPHVEPVWAYHSYFTTCRDSTLVDVRQKAAQRAKAVGSPMLWQSEFGVLGDICGQYNGGPRHTDMNYGLYVAKVIHNDLTVANVTSWQWWLAINPYNYSDGLVYINGPDGAYKNHDNARNDGQVVDSKQLWAFGNYARFVRPGMKRIAVRLADSNPVKEAGQCMVSAYKDERRKQLVLVCINMTPTAKTLPLKGPAIRNSRFTCYTTSETKTLAKSVVSSGVIQLEPRSVVTLVGSYK
;
A
#
# COMPACT_ATOMS: atom_id res chain seq x y z
N MET A 1 -39.08 38.33 19.81
CA MET A 1 -39.14 39.73 19.32
C MET A 1 -38.15 39.84 18.17
N ARG A 2 -38.65 40.34 17.07
CA ARG A 2 -38.06 40.62 15.74
C ARG A 2 -36.97 41.71 15.83
N PRO A 3 -36.26 42.07 14.69
CA PRO A 3 -36.25 41.50 13.32
C PRO A 3 -34.90 41.46 12.59
N THR A 4 -34.86 40.65 11.58
CA THR A 4 -34.30 40.75 10.22
C THR A 4 -33.84 42.09 9.65
N LEU A 5 -32.75 42.12 8.90
CA LEU A 5 -32.58 42.97 7.74
C LEU A 5 -31.75 42.25 6.66
N ALA A 6 -32.42 42.00 5.54
CA ALA A 6 -31.81 41.63 4.27
C ALA A 6 -31.46 42.91 3.48
N LEU A 7 -30.30 42.92 2.82
CA LEU A 7 -29.99 44.00 1.83
C LEU A 7 -29.70 43.39 0.49
N THR A 8 -30.65 43.56 -0.39
CA THR A 8 -30.57 43.22 -1.83
C THR A 8 -29.93 44.40 -2.56
N LEU A 9 -28.87 44.20 -3.31
CA LEU A 9 -28.35 45.23 -4.21
C LEU A 9 -28.55 44.79 -5.67
N LEU A 10 -29.38 45.52 -6.37
CA LEU A 10 -29.72 45.45 -7.79
C LEU A 10 -28.76 46.38 -8.55
N ILE A 11 -27.99 45.87 -9.50
CA ILE A 11 -27.25 46.73 -10.47
C ILE A 11 -27.72 46.47 -11.87
N LEU A 12 -28.21 47.56 -12.50
CA LEU A 12 -28.67 47.62 -13.85
C LEU A 12 -27.54 47.48 -14.88
N LEU A 13 -27.86 46.77 -15.94
CA LEU A 13 -27.10 46.72 -17.19
C LEU A 13 -27.40 47.99 -18.03
N THR A 14 -26.34 48.67 -18.47
CA THR A 14 -26.41 49.52 -19.66
C THR A 14 -25.36 49.05 -20.66
N GLY A 15 -25.82 48.66 -21.82
CA GLY A 15 -24.99 48.21 -22.92
C GLY A 15 -24.28 49.33 -23.65
N LEU A 16 -23.09 49.02 -24.16
CA LEU A 16 -22.45 49.73 -25.27
C LEU A 16 -21.74 48.67 -26.13
N SER A 17 -22.30 48.50 -27.31
CA SER A 17 -21.71 47.73 -28.41
C SER A 17 -20.62 48.54 -29.08
N SER A 18 -19.40 48.01 -29.14
CA SER A 18 -18.36 48.45 -30.07
C SER A 18 -17.83 47.24 -30.85
N SER A 19 -18.19 47.22 -32.12
CA SER A 19 -17.69 46.29 -33.11
C SER A 19 -16.20 46.54 -33.39
N VAL A 20 -15.37 45.52 -33.12
CA VAL A 20 -13.98 45.47 -33.60
C VAL A 20 -13.90 44.41 -34.68
N SER A 21 -13.61 44.84 -35.89
CA SER A 21 -13.35 44.00 -37.04
C SER A 21 -12.07 43.19 -36.87
N MET A 22 -12.19 41.86 -37.02
CA MET A 22 -11.03 40.96 -37.13
C MET A 22 -10.41 41.11 -38.52
N LEU A 23 -9.16 41.56 -38.55
CA LEU A 23 -8.25 41.39 -39.67
C LEU A 23 -7.44 40.13 -39.42
N GLU A 24 -7.69 39.11 -40.20
CA GLU A 24 -6.79 37.93 -40.26
C GLU A 24 -5.52 38.30 -41.04
N PRO A 25 -4.32 37.99 -40.56
CA PRO A 25 -3.16 38.01 -41.42
C PRO A 25 -2.97 36.63 -42.06
N VAL A 26 -3.17 36.56 -43.34
CA VAL A 26 -2.68 35.46 -44.19
C VAL A 26 -1.16 35.51 -44.19
N LEU A 27 -0.53 34.61 -43.45
CA LEU A 27 0.91 34.36 -43.52
C LEU A 27 1.14 33.17 -44.44
N GLN A 28 1.60 33.45 -45.66
CA GLN A 28 2.26 32.46 -46.53
C GLN A 28 3.62 32.13 -45.90
N LEU A 29 3.76 30.92 -45.42
CA LEU A 29 5.04 30.36 -44.98
C LEU A 29 5.71 29.63 -46.16
N ASN A 30 6.66 30.30 -46.80
CA ASN A 30 7.76 29.67 -47.49
C ASN A 30 9.04 30.04 -46.70
N ASP A 31 9.50 29.17 -45.81
CA ASP A 31 10.92 29.15 -45.42
C ASP A 31 11.36 27.73 -45.00
N ARG A 32 12.32 27.22 -45.76
CA ARG A 32 13.06 26.00 -45.47
C ARG A 32 14.25 26.31 -44.53
N SER A 33 13.97 26.64 -43.29
CA SER A 33 14.99 26.63 -42.23
C SER A 33 14.51 25.77 -41.09
N GLY A 34 15.06 24.57 -40.98
CA GLY A 34 14.74 23.57 -39.93
C GLY A 34 15.21 24.03 -38.54
N TRP A 35 14.59 25.00 -37.95
CA TRP A 35 14.72 25.30 -36.54
C TRP A 35 13.82 24.32 -35.78
N ARG A 36 14.40 23.18 -35.35
CA ARG A 36 13.81 22.44 -34.25
C ARG A 36 13.96 23.33 -33.02
N PHE A 37 12.86 23.92 -32.56
CA PHE A 37 12.76 24.43 -31.20
C PHE A 37 12.89 23.21 -30.27
N GLY A 38 14.11 22.89 -29.86
CA GLY A 38 14.35 21.93 -28.82
C GLY A 38 13.74 22.51 -27.54
N VAL A 39 12.72 21.83 -27.00
CA VAL A 39 12.29 22.07 -25.62
C VAL A 39 13.57 21.96 -24.78
N PRO A 40 13.93 22.95 -23.95
CA PRO A 40 15.09 22.84 -23.10
C PRO A 40 15.02 21.52 -22.35
N ALA A 41 16.08 20.70 -22.41
CA ALA A 41 16.13 19.45 -21.65
C ALA A 41 16.09 19.83 -20.16
N ASP A 42 15.16 19.23 -19.42
CA ASP A 42 15.18 19.29 -17.96
C ASP A 42 16.52 18.72 -17.44
N GLU A 43 16.83 18.98 -16.19
CA GLU A 43 18.10 18.59 -15.60
C GLU A 43 18.36 17.08 -15.68
N PRO A 44 19.63 16.66 -15.85
CA PRO A 44 19.93 15.24 -16.06
C PRO A 44 19.68 14.40 -14.81
N VAL A 45 19.18 13.20 -15.03
CA VAL A 45 19.11 12.13 -14.03
C VAL A 45 20.45 11.40 -13.99
N ILE A 46 21.16 11.51 -12.88
CA ILE A 46 22.46 10.86 -12.67
C ILE A 46 22.29 9.58 -11.87
N VAL A 47 22.62 8.42 -12.49
CA VAL A 47 22.54 7.11 -11.83
C VAL A 47 23.91 6.66 -11.36
N ASN A 48 24.03 6.32 -10.06
CA ASN A 48 25.23 5.77 -9.46
C ASN A 48 25.01 4.32 -9.00
N LEU A 49 25.52 3.36 -9.75
CA LEU A 49 25.38 1.92 -9.44
C LEU A 49 26.16 1.47 -8.21
N GLN A 50 27.16 2.24 -7.75
CA GLN A 50 28.05 1.87 -6.64
C GLN A 50 27.50 2.28 -5.28
N GLU A 51 26.60 3.25 -5.25
CA GLU A 51 25.98 3.72 -4.01
C GLU A 51 24.66 2.96 -3.79
N GLU A 52 24.71 1.95 -2.91
CA GLU A 52 23.62 1.04 -2.63
C GLU A 52 22.90 1.41 -1.33
N PHE A 53 21.61 1.12 -1.30
CA PHE A 53 20.73 1.26 -0.13
C PHE A 53 20.10 -0.09 0.21
N GLN A 54 18.84 -0.09 0.66
CA GLN A 54 18.14 -1.29 1.07
C GLN A 54 17.93 -2.29 -0.09
N THR A 55 17.86 -3.57 0.28
CA THR A 55 17.39 -4.63 -0.59
C THR A 55 15.87 -4.72 -0.50
N ILE A 56 15.20 -4.70 -1.64
CA ILE A 56 13.74 -4.80 -1.71
C ILE A 56 13.31 -6.23 -1.36
N HIS A 57 12.42 -6.33 -0.38
CA HIS A 57 11.82 -7.60 0.05
C HIS A 57 10.58 -7.92 -0.78
N SER A 58 9.59 -7.02 -0.80
CA SER A 58 8.33 -7.32 -1.47
C SER A 58 7.45 -6.09 -1.74
N PHE A 59 6.49 -6.29 -2.65
CA PHE A 59 5.30 -5.47 -2.82
C PHE A 59 4.08 -6.36 -2.63
N GLY A 60 3.15 -5.95 -1.77
CA GLY A 60 2.01 -6.78 -1.39
C GLY A 60 0.69 -6.03 -1.30
N ALA A 61 -0.38 -6.79 -1.01
CA ALA A 61 -1.69 -6.24 -0.68
C ALA A 61 -2.45 -7.21 0.23
N SER A 62 -3.47 -6.69 0.93
CA SER A 62 -4.31 -7.46 1.85
C SER A 62 -5.60 -7.93 1.18
N ASP A 63 -6.09 -9.09 1.61
CA ASP A 63 -7.35 -9.70 1.19
C ASP A 63 -8.59 -9.15 1.92
N CYS A 64 -8.40 -8.37 2.98
CA CYS A 64 -9.49 -7.80 3.77
C CYS A 64 -10.45 -7.00 2.91
N TRP A 65 -11.70 -7.15 3.05
CA TRP A 65 -12.48 -8.24 3.65
C TRP A 65 -13.21 -8.95 2.52
N SER A 66 -13.03 -8.39 1.31
CA SER A 66 -13.85 -8.67 0.14
C SER A 66 -13.55 -10.04 -0.48
N ALA A 67 -12.34 -10.52 -0.33
CA ALA A 67 -11.91 -11.83 -0.81
C ALA A 67 -12.83 -12.95 -0.28
N LYS A 68 -13.31 -12.84 0.94
CA LYS A 68 -14.25 -13.77 1.58
C LYS A 68 -15.48 -14.09 0.74
N TYR A 69 -16.10 -13.07 0.13
CA TYR A 69 -17.27 -13.26 -0.73
C TYR A 69 -16.89 -13.47 -2.19
N ILE A 70 -15.98 -12.63 -2.72
CA ILE A 70 -15.63 -12.63 -4.13
C ILE A 70 -14.94 -13.94 -4.54
N GLY A 71 -14.11 -14.52 -3.66
CA GLY A 71 -13.50 -15.84 -3.91
C GLY A 71 -14.48 -17.01 -3.94
N LYS A 72 -15.72 -16.81 -3.46
CA LYS A 72 -16.83 -17.77 -3.53
C LYS A 72 -17.71 -17.62 -4.79
N TRP A 73 -17.46 -16.63 -5.64
CA TRP A 73 -18.21 -16.48 -6.88
C TRP A 73 -18.16 -17.74 -7.73
N ARG A 74 -19.26 -18.03 -8.43
CA ARG A 74 -19.33 -19.17 -9.36
C ARG A 74 -18.55 -18.94 -10.65
N ASP A 75 -18.43 -17.69 -11.06
CA ASP A 75 -17.69 -17.30 -12.27
C ASP A 75 -16.19 -17.35 -12.02
N GLU A 76 -15.58 -18.46 -12.40
CA GLU A 76 -14.13 -18.67 -12.31
C GLU A 76 -13.35 -17.70 -13.21
N ALA A 77 -13.91 -17.25 -14.35
CA ALA A 77 -13.23 -16.33 -15.25
C ALA A 77 -13.06 -14.96 -14.59
N LYS A 78 -14.09 -14.42 -13.93
CA LYS A 78 -14.01 -13.14 -13.19
C LYS A 78 -13.04 -13.23 -12.01
N LYS A 79 -13.08 -14.30 -11.22
CA LYS A 79 -12.11 -14.50 -10.13
C LYS A 79 -10.67 -14.55 -10.64
N ASN A 80 -10.44 -15.29 -11.73
CA ASN A 80 -9.12 -15.35 -12.36
C ASN A 80 -8.70 -14.02 -12.97
N GLN A 81 -9.62 -13.22 -13.53
CA GLN A 81 -9.33 -11.85 -13.98
C GLN A 81 -8.80 -10.98 -12.83
N ILE A 82 -9.45 -11.00 -11.66
CA ILE A 82 -8.99 -10.29 -10.47
C ILE A 82 -7.60 -10.78 -10.05
N ALA A 83 -7.42 -12.09 -9.95
CA ALA A 83 -6.16 -12.70 -9.58
C ALA A 83 -5.04 -12.39 -10.57
N ASP A 84 -5.34 -12.32 -11.87
CA ASP A 84 -4.38 -11.92 -12.90
C ASP A 84 -3.94 -10.46 -12.75
N LEU A 85 -4.90 -9.54 -12.56
CA LEU A 85 -4.60 -8.12 -12.30
C LEU A 85 -3.65 -7.93 -11.12
N LEU A 86 -3.83 -8.69 -10.04
CA LEU A 86 -3.03 -8.58 -8.83
C LEU A 86 -1.69 -9.32 -8.92
N PHE A 87 -1.67 -10.55 -9.43
CA PHE A 87 -0.54 -11.45 -9.23
C PHE A 87 0.25 -11.79 -10.49
N SER A 88 -0.35 -11.66 -11.69
CA SER A 88 0.30 -12.15 -12.90
C SER A 88 1.49 -11.29 -13.34
N LEU A 89 2.58 -11.96 -13.71
CA LEU A 89 3.73 -11.40 -14.43
C LEU A 89 3.65 -11.64 -15.93
N ASP A 90 2.61 -12.33 -16.42
CA ASP A 90 2.41 -12.59 -17.84
C ASP A 90 2.12 -11.31 -18.62
N THR A 91 2.25 -11.40 -19.92
CA THR A 91 1.88 -10.37 -20.88
C THR A 91 0.78 -10.87 -21.80
N LEU A 92 -0.07 -9.98 -22.25
CA LEU A 92 -1.05 -10.22 -23.31
C LEU A 92 -0.33 -10.39 -24.65
N SER A 93 -1.02 -10.89 -25.67
CA SER A 93 -0.47 -11.10 -27.02
C SER A 93 0.11 -9.82 -27.66
N ASN A 94 -0.42 -8.65 -27.30
CA ASN A 94 0.10 -7.35 -27.72
C ASN A 94 1.31 -6.85 -26.90
N GLY A 95 1.82 -7.65 -25.96
CA GLY A 95 2.96 -7.32 -25.10
C GLY A 95 2.63 -6.44 -23.89
N GLN A 96 1.35 -6.11 -23.65
CA GLN A 96 0.92 -5.38 -22.46
C GLN A 96 0.95 -6.27 -21.22
N PRO A 97 1.33 -5.74 -20.04
CA PRO A 97 1.22 -6.44 -18.78
C PRO A 97 -0.21 -6.91 -18.49
N LYS A 98 -0.37 -8.15 -18.08
CA LYS A 98 -1.65 -8.71 -17.66
C LYS A 98 -2.04 -8.29 -16.25
N GLY A 99 -1.06 -8.03 -15.39
CA GLY A 99 -1.24 -7.60 -14.01
C GLY A 99 -0.01 -6.94 -13.43
N ILE A 100 -0.09 -6.60 -12.15
CA ILE A 100 0.96 -5.86 -11.43
C ILE A 100 2.01 -6.76 -10.76
N GLY A 101 1.80 -8.07 -10.69
CA GLY A 101 2.78 -9.04 -10.21
C GLY A 101 3.17 -8.87 -8.75
N LEU A 102 2.21 -8.72 -7.84
CA LEU A 102 2.48 -8.69 -6.40
C LEU A 102 3.40 -9.85 -5.99
N SER A 103 4.30 -9.60 -5.05
CA SER A 103 5.25 -10.59 -4.55
C SER A 103 4.97 -11.03 -3.10
N LEU A 104 4.00 -10.40 -2.45
CA LEU A 104 3.48 -10.76 -1.13
C LEU A 104 1.95 -10.69 -1.14
N TRP A 105 1.30 -11.66 -0.49
CA TRP A 105 -0.14 -11.66 -0.22
C TRP A 105 -0.38 -11.68 1.28
N ARG A 106 -1.12 -10.69 1.82
CA ARG A 106 -1.41 -10.52 3.24
C ARG A 106 -2.83 -10.98 3.51
N ILE A 107 -2.98 -11.99 4.38
CA ILE A 107 -4.23 -12.73 4.63
C ILE A 107 -4.72 -12.42 6.03
N ASN A 108 -5.99 -12.03 6.15
CA ASN A 108 -6.62 -11.80 7.45
C ASN A 108 -7.01 -13.14 8.11
N ILE A 109 -6.47 -13.41 9.28
CA ILE A 109 -6.86 -14.53 10.15
C ILE A 109 -7.96 -14.01 11.08
N GLY A 110 -9.21 -14.33 10.79
CA GLY A 110 -10.37 -13.76 11.46
C GLY A 110 -10.61 -14.27 12.87
N ALA A 111 -11.30 -13.46 13.66
CA ALA A 111 -11.58 -13.69 15.08
C ALA A 111 -12.93 -14.39 15.35
N GLY A 112 -13.79 -14.59 14.35
CA GLY A 112 -15.09 -15.24 14.53
C GLY A 112 -16.26 -14.28 14.73
N SER A 113 -16.09 -13.03 14.37
CA SER A 113 -17.21 -12.08 14.40
C SER A 113 -18.29 -12.41 13.38
N TYR A 114 -17.94 -13.13 12.30
CA TYR A 114 -18.91 -13.57 11.28
C TYR A 114 -19.88 -14.60 11.85
N GLU A 115 -19.41 -15.59 12.59
CA GLU A 115 -20.21 -16.60 13.26
C GLU A 115 -21.14 -16.02 14.33
N GLN A 116 -20.72 -14.92 14.96
CA GLN A 116 -21.57 -14.21 15.90
C GLN A 116 -22.72 -13.45 15.22
N GLY A 117 -22.66 -13.22 13.90
CA GLY A 117 -23.69 -12.50 13.16
C GLY A 117 -23.94 -11.09 13.75
N ASP A 118 -25.19 -10.72 13.97
CA ASP A 118 -25.54 -9.41 14.56
C ASP A 118 -25.14 -9.30 16.02
N SER A 119 -25.03 -10.41 16.74
CA SER A 119 -24.51 -10.40 18.11
C SER A 119 -23.03 -10.03 18.20
N SER A 120 -22.29 -10.05 17.09
CA SER A 120 -20.91 -9.52 17.03
C SER A 120 -20.86 -8.02 17.38
N ALA A 121 -21.96 -7.30 17.18
CA ALA A 121 -22.04 -5.84 17.24
C ALA A 121 -21.13 -5.11 16.24
N ILE A 122 -20.66 -5.76 15.17
CA ILE A 122 -20.05 -5.13 14.01
C ILE A 122 -21.15 -4.90 12.96
N THR A 123 -21.34 -3.64 12.53
CA THR A 123 -22.51 -3.28 11.70
C THR A 123 -22.44 -3.92 10.32
N ASP A 124 -21.32 -3.80 9.65
CA ASP A 124 -21.13 -4.26 8.28
C ASP A 124 -20.71 -5.74 8.27
N SER A 125 -21.53 -6.60 7.67
CA SER A 125 -21.25 -8.04 7.57
C SER A 125 -20.01 -8.36 6.72
N TRP A 126 -19.61 -7.48 5.81
CA TRP A 126 -18.38 -7.66 5.06
C TRP A 126 -17.13 -7.51 5.94
N ARG A 127 -17.22 -6.71 6.99
CA ARG A 127 -16.14 -6.46 7.95
C ARG A 127 -16.11 -7.44 9.13
N ARG A 128 -17.04 -8.40 9.17
CA ARG A 128 -17.00 -9.55 10.08
C ARG A 128 -16.18 -10.65 9.42
N GLU A 129 -15.35 -11.37 10.18
CA GLU A 129 -14.53 -12.44 9.62
C GLU A 129 -14.76 -13.78 10.30
N GLU A 130 -14.66 -14.86 9.49
CA GLU A 130 -14.77 -16.25 9.97
C GLU A 130 -13.52 -16.65 10.75
N CYS A 131 -13.65 -17.47 11.80
CA CYS A 131 -12.52 -18.03 12.54
C CYS A 131 -12.32 -19.50 12.20
N PHE A 132 -11.08 -19.92 11.98
CA PHE A 132 -10.73 -21.33 11.77
C PHE A 132 -10.89 -22.17 13.03
N LEU A 133 -10.82 -21.56 14.23
CA LEU A 133 -11.01 -22.25 15.50
C LEU A 133 -12.46 -22.12 15.96
N THR A 134 -13.13 -23.25 16.07
CA THR A 134 -14.53 -23.33 16.53
C THR A 134 -14.60 -23.16 18.08
N PRO A 135 -15.77 -22.84 18.64
CA PRO A 135 -15.93 -22.67 20.09
C PRO A 135 -15.60 -23.90 20.92
N ASP A 136 -15.73 -25.11 20.35
CA ASP A 136 -15.38 -26.40 20.98
C ASP A 136 -13.91 -26.79 20.81
N GLY A 137 -13.10 -25.88 20.24
CA GLY A 137 -11.64 -26.05 20.13
C GLY A 137 -11.18 -26.88 18.92
N GLN A 138 -12.07 -27.19 17.98
CA GLN A 138 -11.72 -27.88 16.75
C GLN A 138 -11.34 -26.89 15.66
N TYR A 139 -10.60 -27.35 14.64
CA TYR A 139 -10.28 -26.52 13.46
C TYR A 139 -11.20 -26.86 12.31
N ASP A 140 -11.90 -25.85 11.78
CA ASP A 140 -12.71 -25.94 10.58
C ASP A 140 -12.04 -25.22 9.40
N TRP A 141 -11.34 -25.99 8.59
CA TRP A 141 -10.61 -25.48 7.41
C TRP A 141 -11.52 -25.16 6.21
N THR A 142 -12.83 -25.30 6.33
CA THR A 142 -13.78 -24.83 5.30
C THR A 142 -14.08 -23.34 5.43
N LYS A 143 -13.72 -22.73 6.56
CA LYS A 143 -13.86 -21.29 6.81
C LYS A 143 -12.99 -20.46 5.89
N GLN A 144 -13.36 -19.20 5.71
CA GLN A 144 -12.67 -18.25 4.85
C GLN A 144 -12.39 -18.79 3.43
N ALA A 145 -13.28 -19.61 2.88
CA ALA A 145 -13.10 -20.30 1.60
C ALA A 145 -12.76 -19.35 0.44
N GLY A 146 -13.31 -18.14 0.44
CA GLY A 146 -12.99 -17.13 -0.58
C GLY A 146 -11.55 -16.58 -0.43
N SER A 147 -11.11 -16.29 0.79
CA SER A 147 -9.72 -15.88 1.07
C SER A 147 -8.74 -17.00 0.73
N GLN A 148 -9.09 -18.25 1.05
CA GLN A 148 -8.30 -19.42 0.67
C GLN A 148 -8.18 -19.57 -0.87
N TRP A 149 -9.24 -19.28 -1.62
CA TRP A 149 -9.19 -19.30 -3.08
C TRP A 149 -8.15 -18.31 -3.62
N PHE A 150 -8.13 -17.08 -3.10
CA PHE A 150 -7.14 -16.07 -3.49
C PHE A 150 -5.72 -16.43 -3.03
N LEU A 151 -5.55 -17.02 -1.85
CA LEU A 151 -4.27 -17.57 -1.39
C LEU A 151 -3.69 -18.59 -2.39
N GLN A 152 -4.52 -19.52 -2.84
CA GLN A 152 -4.11 -20.51 -3.84
C GLN A 152 -3.88 -19.88 -5.22
N ALA A 153 -4.70 -18.91 -5.62
CA ALA A 153 -4.53 -18.17 -6.86
C ALA A 153 -3.21 -17.37 -6.91
N ALA A 154 -2.82 -16.77 -5.78
CA ALA A 154 -1.54 -16.08 -5.60
C ALA A 154 -0.37 -17.06 -5.77
N ARG A 155 -0.41 -18.21 -5.10
CA ARG A 155 0.61 -19.26 -5.22
C ARG A 155 0.76 -19.78 -6.65
N ARG A 156 -0.36 -20.09 -7.32
CA ARG A 156 -0.33 -20.55 -8.72
C ARG A 156 0.31 -19.53 -9.68
N ARG A 157 0.28 -18.24 -9.32
CA ARG A 157 0.89 -17.14 -10.10
C ARG A 157 2.30 -16.75 -9.62
N GLY A 158 2.88 -17.52 -8.70
CA GLY A 158 4.26 -17.34 -8.24
C GLY A 158 4.46 -16.18 -7.27
N VAL A 159 3.42 -15.75 -6.54
CA VAL A 159 3.58 -14.84 -5.40
C VAL A 159 4.49 -15.52 -4.38
N ARG A 160 5.56 -14.82 -3.99
CA ARG A 160 6.66 -15.42 -3.24
C ARG A 160 6.37 -15.60 -1.77
N TYR A 161 5.67 -14.64 -1.15
CA TYR A 161 5.48 -14.59 0.30
C TYR A 161 4.00 -14.55 0.66
N MET A 162 3.64 -15.32 1.70
CA MET A 162 2.30 -15.35 2.30
C MET A 162 2.43 -14.90 3.75
N LEU A 163 1.74 -13.80 4.10
CA LEU A 163 1.73 -13.23 5.44
C LEU A 163 0.33 -13.35 6.02
N GLY A 164 0.17 -13.98 7.17
CA GLY A 164 -1.06 -13.96 7.96
C GLY A 164 -1.02 -12.86 9.00
N PHE A 165 -2.10 -12.10 9.15
CA PHE A 165 -2.20 -11.10 10.21
C PHE A 165 -3.54 -11.21 10.92
N THR A 166 -3.65 -10.68 12.14
CA THR A 166 -4.90 -10.66 12.88
C THR A 166 -5.26 -9.25 13.33
N ASN A 167 -6.55 -8.91 13.23
CA ASN A 167 -7.10 -7.70 13.83
C ASN A 167 -7.47 -7.91 15.31
N SER A 168 -7.85 -9.14 15.69
CA SER A 168 -8.25 -9.51 17.04
C SER A 168 -7.98 -11.00 17.27
N ALA A 169 -7.79 -11.39 18.52
CA ALA A 169 -7.80 -12.79 18.91
C ALA A 169 -9.21 -13.40 18.72
N PRO A 170 -9.32 -14.75 18.55
CA PRO A 170 -10.61 -15.43 18.49
C PRO A 170 -11.56 -15.00 19.62
N VAL A 171 -12.83 -14.77 19.31
CA VAL A 171 -13.80 -14.17 20.26
C VAL A 171 -13.93 -14.94 21.58
N GLN A 172 -13.77 -16.26 21.57
CA GLN A 172 -13.77 -17.08 22.78
C GLN A 172 -12.56 -16.82 23.69
N MET A 173 -11.48 -16.26 23.15
CA MET A 173 -10.25 -15.93 23.87
C MET A 173 -10.23 -14.46 24.35
N THR A 174 -11.14 -13.60 23.86
CA THR A 174 -11.19 -12.18 24.24
C THR A 174 -11.87 -11.95 25.57
N ARG A 175 -11.50 -10.87 26.27
CA ARG A 175 -12.03 -10.51 27.61
C ARG A 175 -13.54 -10.27 27.60
N ASN A 176 -14.05 -9.67 26.53
CA ASN A 176 -15.47 -9.29 26.37
C ASN A 176 -16.28 -10.23 25.47
N GLY A 177 -15.68 -11.31 24.94
CA GLY A 177 -16.33 -12.21 24.00
C GLY A 177 -16.65 -11.58 22.65
N LYS A 178 -16.01 -10.44 22.30
CA LYS A 178 -16.18 -9.73 21.02
C LYS A 178 -14.83 -9.58 20.33
N ALA A 179 -14.87 -9.41 19.02
CA ALA A 179 -13.68 -9.20 18.19
C ALA A 179 -13.20 -7.72 18.17
N PHE A 180 -13.71 -6.90 19.09
CA PHE A 180 -13.28 -5.52 19.27
C PHE A 180 -13.11 -5.22 20.77
N SER A 181 -12.37 -4.14 21.08
CA SER A 181 -12.02 -3.79 22.45
C SER A 181 -13.24 -3.36 23.28
N PRO A 182 -13.28 -3.73 24.58
CA PRO A 182 -14.25 -3.16 25.52
C PRO A 182 -13.99 -1.67 25.84
N GLY A 183 -12.88 -1.13 25.32
CA GLY A 183 -12.29 0.15 25.69
C GLY A 183 -11.03 -0.04 26.52
N GLY A 184 -10.21 1.02 26.60
CA GLY A 184 -8.92 0.98 27.28
C GLY A 184 -7.75 0.75 26.33
N ARG A 185 -6.59 0.39 26.87
CA ARG A 185 -5.30 0.38 26.16
C ARG A 185 -4.68 -1.01 26.00
N SER A 186 -5.10 -1.94 26.85
CA SER A 186 -4.52 -3.29 26.88
C SER A 186 -5.10 -4.19 25.79
N PHE A 187 -4.32 -5.14 25.36
CA PHE A 187 -4.73 -6.16 24.42
C PHE A 187 -5.98 -6.92 24.90
N ASN A 188 -6.98 -7.04 24.02
CA ASN A 188 -8.28 -7.66 24.37
C ASN A 188 -8.18 -9.20 24.41
N LEU A 189 -7.19 -9.72 25.13
CA LEU A 189 -6.94 -11.14 25.33
C LEU A 189 -7.06 -11.51 26.81
N LYS A 190 -7.77 -12.59 27.15
CA LYS A 190 -7.76 -13.15 28.50
C LYS A 190 -6.35 -13.56 28.87
N PRO A 191 -5.86 -13.30 30.10
CA PRO A 191 -4.50 -13.70 30.50
C PRO A 191 -4.22 -15.19 30.29
N ALA A 192 -5.18 -16.05 30.59
CA ALA A 192 -5.07 -17.51 30.39
C ALA A 192 -5.11 -17.94 28.90
N ALA A 193 -5.40 -17.03 27.98
CA ALA A 193 -5.50 -17.33 26.54
C ALA A 193 -4.23 -17.01 25.75
N MET A 194 -3.15 -16.54 26.39
CA MET A 194 -1.91 -16.18 25.70
C MET A 194 -1.30 -17.36 24.94
N GLU A 195 -1.10 -18.49 25.63
CA GLU A 195 -0.59 -19.72 25.03
C GLU A 195 -1.56 -20.32 23.98
N PRO A 196 -2.88 -20.45 24.26
CA PRO A 196 -3.85 -20.87 23.27
C PRO A 196 -3.88 -19.99 22.01
N PHE A 197 -3.72 -18.67 22.14
CA PHE A 197 -3.70 -17.75 21.00
C PHE A 197 -2.45 -17.95 20.14
N ALA A 198 -1.27 -18.08 20.76
CA ALA A 198 -0.05 -18.39 20.03
C ALA A 198 -0.13 -19.76 19.34
N ASP A 199 -0.72 -20.76 20.00
CA ASP A 199 -0.95 -22.09 19.42
C ASP A 199 -1.92 -22.04 18.22
N PHE A 200 -3.00 -21.27 18.32
CA PHE A 200 -3.93 -21.01 17.21
C PHE A 200 -3.21 -20.42 16.00
N LEU A 201 -2.44 -19.34 16.19
CA LEU A 201 -1.71 -18.70 15.10
C LEU A 201 -0.69 -19.63 14.45
N THR A 202 0.05 -20.39 15.26
CA THR A 202 1.03 -21.37 14.78
C THR A 202 0.34 -22.46 13.97
N THR A 203 -0.81 -22.96 14.43
CA THR A 203 -1.59 -24.00 13.71
C THR A 203 -2.11 -23.51 12.37
N VAL A 204 -2.61 -22.26 12.31
CA VAL A 204 -3.05 -21.64 11.05
C VAL A 204 -1.85 -21.45 10.10
N ALA A 205 -0.73 -20.98 10.63
CA ALA A 205 0.48 -20.79 9.83
C ALA A 205 1.01 -22.10 9.24
N ASP A 206 1.03 -23.17 10.04
CA ASP A 206 1.45 -24.49 9.58
C ASP A 206 0.51 -25.08 8.53
N HIS A 207 -0.80 -24.94 8.74
CA HIS A 207 -1.80 -25.44 7.78
C HIS A 207 -1.66 -24.75 6.41
N PHE A 208 -1.58 -23.43 6.41
CA PHE A 208 -1.49 -22.65 5.17
C PHE A 208 -0.05 -22.45 4.68
N LYS A 209 0.96 -22.97 5.37
CA LYS A 209 2.39 -22.78 5.02
C LYS A 209 2.72 -21.30 4.82
N LEU A 210 2.36 -20.48 5.81
CA LEU A 210 2.64 -19.05 5.78
C LEU A 210 4.13 -18.79 6.00
N ASP A 211 4.67 -17.80 5.27
CA ASP A 211 6.05 -17.35 5.47
C ASP A 211 6.15 -16.46 6.70
N TYR A 212 5.11 -15.63 6.93
CA TYR A 212 5.08 -14.65 8.00
C TYR A 212 3.77 -14.65 8.77
N LEU A 213 3.86 -14.29 10.06
CA LEU A 213 2.73 -13.98 10.94
C LEU A 213 2.90 -12.58 11.54
N SER A 214 1.82 -11.80 11.54
CA SER A 214 1.70 -10.53 12.25
C SER A 214 0.55 -10.62 13.26
N PRO A 215 0.86 -10.78 14.56
CA PRO A 215 -0.15 -11.16 15.56
C PRO A 215 -1.01 -10.03 16.11
N ILE A 216 -0.64 -8.77 15.87
CA ILE A 216 -1.34 -7.57 16.38
C ILE A 216 -1.32 -6.51 15.30
N ASN A 217 -2.48 -5.94 14.97
CA ASN A 217 -2.64 -4.88 13.98
C ASN A 217 -3.02 -3.56 14.63
N GLU A 218 -2.35 -2.46 14.26
CA GLU A 218 -2.64 -1.07 14.69
C GLU A 218 -2.89 -0.92 16.20
N PRO A 219 -1.93 -1.31 17.03
CA PRO A 219 -2.11 -1.38 18.48
C PRO A 219 -2.39 -0.02 19.14
N GLN A 220 -2.17 1.10 18.45
CA GLN A 220 -2.36 2.44 18.97
C GLN A 220 -3.82 2.89 18.98
N TRP A 221 -4.68 2.31 18.14
CA TRP A 221 -6.11 2.66 18.13
C TRP A 221 -6.87 1.95 19.25
N ASP A 222 -7.92 2.60 19.77
CA ASP A 222 -8.75 2.03 20.86
C ASP A 222 -9.59 0.83 20.43
N TRP A 223 -9.94 0.73 19.15
CA TRP A 223 -10.75 -0.35 18.56
C TRP A 223 -12.02 -0.67 19.36
N LYS A 224 -12.64 0.32 20.00
CA LYS A 224 -13.87 0.17 20.78
C LYS A 224 -15.11 0.43 19.94
N ALA A 225 -16.26 0.04 20.49
CA ALA A 225 -17.55 0.41 19.92
C ALA A 225 -17.75 1.93 19.89
N GLU A 226 -18.47 2.40 18.89
CA GLU A 226 -18.96 3.78 18.80
C GLU A 226 -20.07 4.04 19.84
N LYS A 227 -20.59 5.26 19.91
CA LYS A 227 -21.65 5.65 20.86
C LYS A 227 -22.92 4.80 20.74
N ASN A 228 -23.18 4.22 19.59
CA ASN A 228 -24.32 3.33 19.34
C ASN A 228 -24.08 1.89 19.83
N GLY A 229 -22.97 1.59 20.50
CA GLY A 229 -22.59 0.26 20.96
C GLY A 229 -22.09 -0.69 19.89
N ARG A 230 -21.86 -0.22 18.64
CA ARG A 230 -21.43 -1.04 17.50
C ARG A 230 -20.03 -0.63 17.06
N ALA A 231 -19.22 -1.61 16.67
CA ALA A 231 -17.89 -1.39 16.11
C ALA A 231 -17.92 -1.40 14.57
N LYS A 232 -16.90 -0.79 13.96
CA LYS A 232 -16.75 -0.77 12.50
C LYS A 232 -16.18 -2.08 11.96
N GLN A 233 -15.30 -2.73 12.72
CA GLN A 233 -14.55 -3.92 12.33
C GLN A 233 -13.98 -4.63 13.55
N GLU A 234 -13.34 -5.77 13.34
CA GLU A 234 -12.47 -6.40 14.33
C GLU A 234 -11.25 -5.51 14.64
N GLY A 235 -10.76 -5.54 15.87
CA GLY A 235 -9.58 -4.80 16.27
C GLY A 235 -9.28 -4.88 17.77
N SER A 236 -8.02 -4.75 18.15
CA SER A 236 -7.60 -4.75 19.54
C SER A 236 -6.45 -3.76 19.77
N PRO A 237 -6.56 -2.86 20.77
CA PRO A 237 -5.41 -2.09 21.19
C PRO A 237 -4.34 -2.99 21.82
N ALA A 238 -3.11 -2.51 21.87
CA ALA A 238 -2.06 -3.14 22.66
C ALA A 238 -1.01 -2.11 23.10
N GLU A 239 -0.42 -2.31 24.25
CA GLU A 239 0.78 -1.60 24.67
C GLU A 239 2.04 -2.32 24.12
N ASN A 240 3.18 -1.63 24.12
CA ASN A 240 4.44 -2.22 23.71
C ASN A 240 4.78 -3.51 24.51
N ALA A 241 4.42 -3.54 25.80
CA ALA A 241 4.57 -4.71 26.63
C ALA A 241 3.70 -5.90 26.19
N ASP A 242 2.45 -5.64 25.73
CA ASP A 242 1.57 -6.68 25.19
C ASP A 242 2.14 -7.24 23.89
N ILE A 243 2.66 -6.37 23.00
CA ILE A 243 3.32 -6.77 21.74
C ILE A 243 4.51 -7.67 22.05
N ALA A 244 5.35 -7.29 23.03
CA ALA A 244 6.51 -8.07 23.42
C ALA A 244 6.11 -9.46 23.98
N ALA A 245 5.09 -9.51 24.84
CA ALA A 245 4.61 -10.76 25.46
C ALA A 245 4.03 -11.73 24.40
N VAL A 246 3.17 -11.22 23.48
CA VAL A 246 2.62 -12.04 22.38
C VAL A 246 3.74 -12.55 21.47
N THR A 247 4.69 -11.69 21.10
CA THR A 247 5.82 -12.07 20.24
C THR A 247 6.69 -13.14 20.90
N GLN A 248 6.97 -13.00 22.19
CA GLN A 248 7.76 -14.00 22.95
C GLN A 248 7.06 -15.35 22.99
N THR A 249 5.77 -15.38 23.32
CA THR A 249 5.00 -16.63 23.40
C THR A 249 4.89 -17.29 22.02
N LEU A 250 4.62 -16.51 20.98
CA LEU A 250 4.52 -17.03 19.61
C LEU A 250 5.87 -17.57 19.11
N SER A 251 6.99 -16.89 19.38
CA SER A 251 8.33 -17.38 19.06
C SER A 251 8.61 -18.75 19.68
N ALA A 252 8.24 -18.94 20.96
CA ALA A 252 8.40 -20.21 21.64
C ALA A 252 7.55 -21.32 20.98
N LYS A 253 6.30 -21.04 20.60
CA LYS A 253 5.41 -22.00 19.92
C LYS A 253 5.92 -22.39 18.53
N LEU A 254 6.36 -21.42 17.74
CA LEU A 254 6.95 -21.69 16.42
C LEU A 254 8.20 -22.56 16.52
N SER A 255 9.04 -22.30 17.53
CA SER A 255 10.24 -23.10 17.80
C SER A 255 9.91 -24.54 18.21
N GLN A 256 8.91 -24.73 19.08
CA GLN A 256 8.45 -26.06 19.51
C GLN A 256 7.94 -26.92 18.33
N ARG A 257 7.30 -26.30 17.34
CA ARG A 257 6.75 -26.99 16.15
C ARG A 257 7.74 -27.08 14.99
N ASN A 258 8.95 -26.53 15.13
CA ASN A 258 9.98 -26.50 14.09
C ASN A 258 9.44 -25.99 12.73
N THR A 259 8.58 -24.96 12.75
CA THR A 259 8.01 -24.34 11.56
C THR A 259 9.02 -23.42 10.88
N LYS A 260 8.77 -23.07 9.61
CA LYS A 260 9.56 -22.07 8.87
C LYS A 260 9.00 -20.67 8.96
N THR A 261 7.85 -20.50 9.57
CA THR A 261 7.17 -19.20 9.68
C THR A 261 7.95 -18.26 10.58
N SER A 262 8.06 -17.00 10.18
CA SER A 262 8.66 -15.93 10.96
C SER A 262 7.61 -14.91 11.42
N ILE A 263 7.89 -14.23 12.54
CA ILE A 263 7.03 -13.18 13.09
C ILE A 263 7.49 -11.83 12.55
N VAL A 264 6.58 -11.09 11.97
CA VAL A 264 6.72 -9.66 11.66
C VAL A 264 5.89 -8.90 12.69
N THR A 265 6.53 -8.02 13.46
CA THR A 265 5.86 -7.28 14.52
C THR A 265 5.84 -5.78 14.25
N GLY A 266 5.06 -5.04 15.03
CA GLY A 266 4.83 -3.61 14.90
C GLY A 266 3.42 -3.32 14.42
N GLU A 267 3.17 -3.38 13.11
CA GLU A 267 1.92 -2.95 12.47
C GLU A 267 1.43 -1.62 13.06
N THR A 268 2.40 -0.72 13.23
CA THR A 268 2.20 0.59 13.88
C THR A 268 1.24 1.45 13.07
N ALA A 269 0.18 1.96 13.69
CA ALA A 269 -0.91 2.66 13.02
C ALA A 269 -0.51 3.94 12.26
N GLN A 270 0.59 4.58 12.65
CA GLN A 270 1.18 5.76 11.99
C GLN A 270 2.68 5.81 12.22
N LEU A 271 3.42 6.39 11.27
CA LEU A 271 4.88 6.51 11.35
C LEU A 271 5.40 7.23 12.60
N ASP A 272 4.72 8.25 13.08
CA ASP A 272 5.19 9.05 14.20
C ASP A 272 5.19 8.31 15.53
N TYR A 273 4.43 7.22 15.70
CA TYR A 273 4.55 6.32 16.84
C TYR A 273 5.89 5.55 16.87
N LEU A 274 6.62 5.50 15.77
CA LEU A 274 7.95 4.88 15.72
C LEU A 274 8.99 5.62 16.59
N TYR A 275 8.94 6.97 16.59
CA TYR A 275 10.00 7.80 17.18
C TYR A 275 9.48 8.87 18.16
N ALA A 276 8.20 9.18 18.13
CA ALA A 276 7.55 10.19 18.96
C ALA A 276 6.28 9.61 19.62
N LYS A 277 5.34 10.49 19.96
CA LYS A 277 4.06 10.16 20.62
C LYS A 277 4.27 9.27 21.84
N ALA A 278 4.84 9.87 22.84
CA ALA A 278 5.12 9.24 24.13
C ALA A 278 3.86 9.06 24.99
N GLU A 279 2.69 8.81 24.39
CA GLU A 279 1.60 8.26 25.17
C GLU A 279 2.11 6.97 25.78
N SER A 280 2.19 6.94 27.11
CA SER A 280 2.85 5.88 27.85
C SER A 280 2.42 4.51 27.32
N GLY A 281 3.41 3.70 26.94
CA GLY A 281 3.24 2.30 26.57
C GLY A 281 2.91 2.01 25.10
N ARG A 282 2.63 2.99 24.21
CA ARG A 282 2.23 2.73 22.81
C ARG A 282 3.11 3.39 21.75
N GLY A 283 3.89 4.39 22.11
CA GLY A 283 4.75 5.16 21.21
C GLY A 283 6.22 4.81 21.37
N ARG A 284 7.10 5.56 20.65
CA ARG A 284 8.55 5.39 20.64
C ARG A 284 8.97 3.93 20.44
N GLN A 285 8.29 3.24 19.53
CA GLN A 285 8.42 1.79 19.39
C GLN A 285 9.83 1.36 18.94
N LEU A 286 10.50 2.16 18.10
CA LEU A 286 11.89 1.86 17.72
C LEU A 286 12.83 1.92 18.95
N ASP A 287 12.59 2.84 19.89
CA ASP A 287 13.35 2.90 21.14
C ASP A 287 13.09 1.67 21.99
N TYR A 288 11.82 1.39 22.24
CA TYR A 288 11.41 0.30 23.12
C TYR A 288 11.92 -1.06 22.63
N PHE A 289 11.88 -1.34 21.33
CA PHE A 289 12.20 -2.67 20.80
C PHE A 289 13.65 -2.84 20.33
N PHE A 290 14.37 -1.75 20.03
CA PHE A 290 15.70 -1.86 19.40
C PHE A 290 16.81 -1.08 20.13
N ALA A 291 16.48 -0.13 21.04
CA ALA A 291 17.55 0.59 21.72
C ALA A 291 18.36 -0.34 22.63
N PRO A 292 19.71 -0.28 22.60
CA PRO A 292 20.56 -1.26 23.29
C PRO A 292 20.36 -1.35 24.80
N SER A 293 19.94 -0.26 25.45
CA SER A 293 19.78 -0.15 26.91
C SER A 293 18.40 -0.52 27.43
N GLU A 294 17.38 -0.54 26.57
CA GLU A 294 15.97 -0.68 26.98
C GLU A 294 15.25 -1.80 26.25
N ALA A 295 15.82 -2.28 25.13
CA ALA A 295 15.16 -3.22 24.26
C ALA A 295 14.89 -4.57 24.96
N PRO A 296 13.66 -5.05 24.98
CA PRO A 296 13.39 -6.42 25.36
C PRO A 296 14.10 -7.37 24.39
N VAL A 297 14.56 -8.51 24.89
CA VAL A 297 15.29 -9.51 24.09
C VAL A 297 14.45 -10.06 22.93
N VAL A 298 13.16 -9.76 22.91
CA VAL A 298 12.16 -10.32 21.98
C VAL A 298 12.54 -10.20 20.49
N MET A 299 13.20 -9.11 20.09
CA MET A 299 13.66 -8.94 18.70
C MET A 299 14.87 -9.81 18.31
N LYS A 300 15.44 -10.55 19.27
CA LYS A 300 16.55 -11.51 19.05
C LYS A 300 16.10 -12.95 19.20
N LEU A 301 14.83 -13.20 19.47
CA LEU A 301 14.28 -14.54 19.61
C LEU A 301 14.23 -15.28 18.27
N PRO A 302 14.27 -16.62 18.28
CA PRO A 302 14.03 -17.41 17.08
C PRO A 302 12.71 -17.03 16.42
N HIS A 303 12.65 -17.14 15.11
CA HIS A 303 11.46 -16.82 14.31
C HIS A 303 11.01 -15.34 14.34
N VAL A 304 11.71 -14.44 15.00
CA VAL A 304 11.38 -13.01 14.96
C VAL A 304 12.24 -12.32 13.90
N GLU A 305 11.60 -11.74 12.89
CA GLU A 305 12.31 -10.99 11.87
C GLU A 305 12.87 -9.68 12.46
N PRO A 306 14.09 -9.26 12.08
CA PRO A 306 14.66 -7.97 12.50
C PRO A 306 14.02 -6.80 11.71
N VAL A 307 12.71 -6.78 11.68
CA VAL A 307 11.85 -5.87 10.92
C VAL A 307 10.85 -5.20 11.85
N TRP A 308 10.55 -3.94 11.59
CA TRP A 308 9.42 -3.25 12.21
C TRP A 308 8.42 -2.80 11.15
N ALA A 309 7.18 -3.29 11.26
CA ALA A 309 6.09 -2.95 10.35
C ALA A 309 5.33 -1.71 10.82
N TYR A 310 4.90 -0.85 9.87
CA TYR A 310 4.13 0.34 10.15
C TYR A 310 3.20 0.70 8.99
N HIS A 311 2.22 1.59 9.26
CA HIS A 311 1.26 2.10 8.30
C HIS A 311 1.54 3.57 7.97
N SER A 312 1.33 3.98 6.72
CA SER A 312 1.62 5.34 6.25
C SER A 312 0.42 6.30 6.31
N TYR A 313 -0.66 5.91 6.98
CA TYR A 313 -1.87 6.74 7.10
C TYR A 313 -1.59 8.07 7.80
N PHE A 314 -2.31 9.11 7.39
CA PHE A 314 -2.36 10.45 8.01
C PHE A 314 -0.99 11.17 8.07
N THR A 315 0.02 10.69 7.36
CA THR A 315 1.39 11.25 7.33
C THR A 315 1.82 11.68 5.92
N THR A 316 0.86 11.93 5.03
CA THR A 316 1.10 12.11 3.59
C THR A 316 0.81 13.53 3.08
N CYS A 317 0.22 14.39 3.85
CA CYS A 317 -0.06 15.77 3.55
C CYS A 317 0.53 16.68 4.66
N ARG A 318 1.19 17.74 4.31
CA ARG A 318 1.67 18.31 3.05
C ARG A 318 2.94 17.58 2.57
N ASP A 319 3.50 17.91 1.39
CA ASP A 319 4.76 17.29 0.93
C ASP A 319 5.91 17.45 1.94
N SER A 320 5.96 18.56 2.67
CA SER A 320 6.92 18.75 3.78
C SER A 320 6.69 17.76 4.92
N THR A 321 5.46 17.48 5.31
CA THR A 321 5.10 16.48 6.33
C THR A 321 5.41 15.07 5.84
N LEU A 322 5.04 14.77 4.58
CA LEU A 322 5.34 13.48 3.94
C LEU A 322 6.83 13.14 4.06
N VAL A 323 7.70 14.10 3.76
CA VAL A 323 9.15 13.92 3.81
C VAL A 323 9.69 13.92 5.25
N ASP A 324 9.31 14.89 6.08
CA ASP A 324 9.82 15.07 7.44
C ASP A 324 9.57 13.84 8.34
N VAL A 325 8.35 13.31 8.31
CA VAL A 325 7.97 12.14 9.14
C VAL A 325 8.81 10.91 8.74
N ARG A 326 9.04 10.71 7.45
CA ARG A 326 9.87 9.61 6.92
C ARG A 326 11.35 9.77 7.24
N GLN A 327 11.87 11.00 7.15
CA GLN A 327 13.25 11.29 7.55
C GLN A 327 13.47 11.01 9.04
N LYS A 328 12.56 11.45 9.92
CA LYS A 328 12.63 11.18 11.36
C LYS A 328 12.59 9.69 11.67
N ALA A 329 11.70 8.94 11.02
CA ALA A 329 11.63 7.48 11.18
C ALA A 329 12.93 6.80 10.74
N ALA A 330 13.48 7.15 9.57
CA ALA A 330 14.75 6.62 9.08
C ALA A 330 15.94 6.98 9.99
N GLN A 331 16.00 8.23 10.45
CA GLN A 331 17.03 8.69 11.39
C GLN A 331 16.95 7.92 12.72
N ARG A 332 15.73 7.71 13.24
CA ARG A 332 15.57 6.95 14.48
C ARG A 332 15.92 5.49 14.30
N ALA A 333 15.47 4.84 13.23
CA ALA A 333 15.88 3.48 12.90
C ALA A 333 17.40 3.33 12.86
N LYS A 334 18.10 4.26 12.18
CA LYS A 334 19.56 4.28 12.14
C LYS A 334 20.19 4.40 13.53
N ALA A 335 19.62 5.22 14.40
CA ALA A 335 20.16 5.45 15.75
C ALA A 335 20.00 4.24 16.68
N VAL A 336 19.07 3.32 16.42
CA VAL A 336 18.82 2.13 17.26
C VAL A 336 19.30 0.81 16.64
N GLY A 337 20.24 0.86 15.69
CA GLY A 337 20.86 -0.33 15.10
C GLY A 337 20.35 -0.71 13.72
N SER A 338 19.63 0.19 13.05
CA SER A 338 19.18 0.03 11.66
C SER A 338 18.26 -1.19 11.41
N PRO A 339 17.21 -1.42 12.22
CA PRO A 339 16.23 -2.43 11.86
C PRO A 339 15.63 -2.14 10.48
N MET A 340 15.27 -3.18 9.76
CA MET A 340 14.53 -3.02 8.51
C MET A 340 13.12 -2.48 8.81
N LEU A 341 12.63 -1.62 7.93
CA LEU A 341 11.27 -1.09 8.02
C LEU A 341 10.39 -1.67 6.91
N TRP A 342 9.19 -2.09 7.25
CA TRP A 342 8.14 -2.43 6.30
C TRP A 342 7.00 -1.43 6.40
N GLN A 343 6.64 -0.82 5.31
CA GLN A 343 5.34 -0.17 5.18
C GLN A 343 4.33 -1.28 4.81
N SER A 344 3.62 -1.79 5.83
CA SER A 344 2.80 -2.99 5.75
C SER A 344 1.33 -2.72 5.43
N GLU A 345 0.92 -1.43 5.46
CA GLU A 345 -0.45 -1.07 5.11
C GLU A 345 -0.60 0.40 4.72
N PHE A 346 -1.17 0.65 3.55
CA PHE A 346 -1.62 1.96 3.09
C PHE A 346 -2.78 1.81 2.10
N GLY A 347 -3.74 2.69 2.21
CA GLY A 347 -4.84 2.90 1.27
C GLY A 347 -5.29 4.35 1.34
N VAL A 348 -6.04 4.82 0.35
CA VAL A 348 -6.55 6.20 0.38
C VAL A 348 -7.79 6.26 1.25
N LEU A 349 -7.58 6.47 2.56
CA LEU A 349 -8.64 6.68 3.56
C LEU A 349 -8.98 8.16 3.75
N GLY A 350 -8.26 9.05 3.10
CA GLY A 350 -8.28 10.49 3.25
C GLY A 350 -6.97 10.99 3.85
N ASP A 351 -6.60 12.21 3.49
CA ASP A 351 -5.49 12.91 4.11
C ASP A 351 -5.99 13.97 5.12
N ILE A 352 -5.09 14.46 5.97
CA ILE A 352 -5.44 15.46 6.99
C ILE A 352 -5.66 16.87 6.41
N CYS A 353 -5.39 17.09 5.11
CA CYS A 353 -5.54 18.37 4.43
C CYS A 353 -6.78 18.42 3.52
N GLY A 354 -7.48 17.31 3.35
CA GLY A 354 -8.64 17.20 2.45
C GLY A 354 -8.32 17.25 0.96
N GLN A 355 -7.05 17.04 0.58
CA GLN A 355 -6.65 17.00 -0.83
C GLN A 355 -7.06 15.67 -1.48
N TYR A 356 -6.95 14.57 -0.75
CA TYR A 356 -7.36 13.24 -1.18
C TYR A 356 -8.35 12.65 -0.18
N ASN A 357 -9.58 12.45 -0.62
CA ASN A 357 -10.64 11.91 0.23
C ASN A 357 -10.78 10.40 0.02
N GLY A 358 -11.12 9.69 1.10
CA GLY A 358 -11.40 8.26 1.03
C GLY A 358 -12.65 7.95 0.22
N GLY A 359 -13.69 8.75 0.34
CA GLY A 359 -14.94 8.63 -0.41
C GLY A 359 -15.42 9.98 -0.99
N PRO A 360 -16.18 9.95 -2.09
CA PRO A 360 -16.53 8.80 -2.91
C PRO A 360 -15.33 8.15 -3.62
N ARG A 361 -15.53 6.96 -4.22
CA ARG A 361 -14.49 6.22 -4.95
C ARG A 361 -13.92 7.01 -6.13
N HIS A 362 -12.60 7.10 -6.17
CA HIS A 362 -11.82 7.64 -7.28
C HIS A 362 -10.92 6.56 -7.85
N THR A 363 -10.86 6.45 -9.17
CA THR A 363 -10.04 5.46 -9.89
C THR A 363 -9.11 6.12 -10.91
N ASP A 364 -9.04 7.46 -10.90
CA ASP A 364 -8.34 8.31 -11.86
C ASP A 364 -6.85 8.48 -11.55
N MET A 365 -6.13 9.14 -12.46
CA MET A 365 -4.68 9.32 -12.37
C MET A 365 -4.23 10.26 -11.26
N ASN A 366 -5.10 11.14 -10.71
CA ASN A 366 -4.75 11.95 -9.53
C ASN A 366 -4.44 11.04 -8.34
N TYR A 367 -5.32 10.05 -8.12
CA TYR A 367 -5.14 9.07 -7.06
C TYR A 367 -4.00 8.09 -7.36
N GLY A 368 -3.79 7.71 -8.63
CA GLY A 368 -2.62 6.93 -9.06
C GLY A 368 -1.30 7.63 -8.76
N LEU A 369 -1.20 8.93 -9.04
CA LEU A 369 -0.01 9.75 -8.74
C LEU A 369 0.22 9.91 -7.25
N TYR A 370 -0.86 10.12 -6.48
CA TYR A 370 -0.76 10.20 -5.03
C TYR A 370 -0.17 8.92 -4.43
N VAL A 371 -0.66 7.77 -4.85
CA VAL A 371 -0.13 6.46 -4.43
C VAL A 371 1.33 6.31 -4.82
N ALA A 372 1.70 6.61 -6.07
CA ALA A 372 3.08 6.55 -6.53
C ALA A 372 4.02 7.48 -5.72
N LYS A 373 3.55 8.68 -5.35
CA LYS A 373 4.28 9.63 -4.50
C LYS A 373 4.54 9.05 -3.10
N VAL A 374 3.55 8.41 -2.49
CA VAL A 374 3.71 7.78 -1.16
C VAL A 374 4.70 6.62 -1.25
N ILE A 375 4.55 5.72 -2.24
CA ILE A 375 5.49 4.61 -2.47
C ILE A 375 6.91 5.11 -2.63
N HIS A 376 7.10 6.15 -3.46
CA HIS A 376 8.43 6.73 -3.70
C HIS A 376 9.08 7.20 -2.41
N ASN A 377 8.38 7.99 -1.60
CA ASN A 377 8.93 8.54 -0.37
C ASN A 377 9.15 7.48 0.72
N ASP A 378 8.29 6.47 0.82
CA ASP A 378 8.54 5.34 1.72
C ASP A 378 9.81 4.58 1.32
N LEU A 379 10.02 4.32 0.02
CA LEU A 379 11.20 3.61 -0.48
C LEU A 379 12.49 4.45 -0.41
N THR A 380 12.42 5.76 -0.69
CA THR A 380 13.63 6.58 -0.87
C THR A 380 14.01 7.38 0.37
N VAL A 381 13.05 7.79 1.18
CA VAL A 381 13.25 8.60 2.39
C VAL A 381 13.20 7.74 3.65
N ALA A 382 12.16 6.91 3.82
CA ALA A 382 12.07 5.99 4.97
C ALA A 382 12.92 4.72 4.79
N ASN A 383 13.40 4.42 3.59
CA ASN A 383 14.19 3.23 3.23
C ASN A 383 13.48 1.90 3.54
N VAL A 384 12.17 1.82 3.35
CA VAL A 384 11.43 0.57 3.57
C VAL A 384 11.87 -0.52 2.60
N THR A 385 11.88 -1.75 3.08
CA THR A 385 12.21 -2.94 2.26
C THR A 385 10.98 -3.62 1.69
N SER A 386 9.79 -3.45 2.30
CA SER A 386 8.50 -3.92 1.81
C SER A 386 7.49 -2.77 1.75
N TRP A 387 6.58 -2.82 0.77
CA TRP A 387 5.48 -1.88 0.66
C TRP A 387 4.18 -2.62 0.32
N GLN A 388 3.11 -2.43 1.14
CA GLN A 388 1.87 -3.19 1.02
C GLN A 388 0.66 -2.25 1.01
N TRP A 389 -0.28 -2.59 0.12
CA TRP A 389 -1.57 -1.91 -0.01
C TRP A 389 -2.62 -2.53 0.93
N TRP A 390 -3.59 -1.72 1.38
CA TRP A 390 -4.65 -2.17 2.29
C TRP A 390 -5.63 -3.12 1.61
N LEU A 391 -6.57 -2.61 0.76
CA LEU A 391 -7.58 -3.44 0.12
C LEU A 391 -7.20 -3.79 -1.32
N ALA A 392 -6.80 -5.01 -1.56
CA ALA A 392 -6.56 -5.47 -2.93
C ALA A 392 -7.82 -5.43 -3.79
N ILE A 393 -8.98 -5.78 -3.20
CA ILE A 393 -10.27 -5.89 -3.88
C ILE A 393 -11.30 -5.08 -3.10
N ASN A 394 -11.98 -4.14 -3.74
CA ASN A 394 -12.91 -3.25 -3.05
C ASN A 394 -14.24 -3.10 -3.78
N PRO A 395 -15.38 -3.54 -3.20
CA PRO A 395 -16.71 -3.28 -3.71
C PRO A 395 -17.32 -1.97 -3.20
N TYR A 396 -16.68 -1.28 -2.26
CA TYR A 396 -17.21 -0.07 -1.64
C TYR A 396 -17.06 1.16 -2.52
N ASN A 397 -17.91 2.16 -2.29
CA ASN A 397 -17.75 3.50 -2.84
C ASN A 397 -16.68 4.29 -2.06
N TYR A 398 -15.43 3.79 -2.09
CA TYR A 398 -14.30 4.32 -1.35
C TYR A 398 -13.00 4.17 -2.16
N SER A 399 -11.98 5.00 -1.92
CA SER A 399 -10.79 5.12 -2.80
C SER A 399 -9.61 4.21 -2.42
N ASP A 400 -9.82 3.26 -1.49
CA ASP A 400 -8.76 2.41 -0.92
C ASP A 400 -8.58 1.05 -1.61
N GLY A 401 -9.21 0.84 -2.79
CA GLY A 401 -9.06 -0.37 -3.59
C GLY A 401 -7.98 -0.30 -4.68
N LEU A 402 -7.42 -1.45 -5.05
CA LEU A 402 -6.66 -1.63 -6.29
C LEU A 402 -7.56 -2.10 -7.43
N VAL A 403 -8.26 -3.20 -7.21
CA VAL A 403 -9.30 -3.72 -8.10
C VAL A 403 -10.65 -3.45 -7.48
N TYR A 404 -11.51 -2.79 -8.22
CA TYR A 404 -12.86 -2.47 -7.78
C TYR A 404 -13.89 -3.45 -8.32
N ILE A 405 -14.95 -3.65 -7.56
CA ILE A 405 -16.06 -4.49 -7.96
C ILE A 405 -17.34 -3.64 -7.96
N ASN A 406 -18.01 -3.60 -9.10
CA ASN A 406 -19.37 -3.10 -9.21
C ASN A 406 -20.35 -4.27 -9.08
N GLY A 407 -21.60 -3.99 -8.76
CA GLY A 407 -22.67 -4.98 -8.86
C GLY A 407 -22.83 -5.50 -10.30
N PRO A 408 -23.60 -6.58 -10.51
CA PRO A 408 -23.83 -7.15 -11.84
C PRO A 408 -24.45 -6.15 -12.84
N ASP A 409 -25.22 -5.18 -12.33
CA ASP A 409 -25.84 -4.08 -13.06
C ASP A 409 -24.88 -2.91 -13.35
N GLY A 410 -23.64 -2.98 -12.89
CA GLY A 410 -22.64 -1.92 -12.98
C GLY A 410 -22.70 -0.87 -11.87
N ALA A 411 -23.70 -0.93 -10.98
CA ALA A 411 -23.81 -0.01 -9.86
C ALA A 411 -22.76 -0.33 -8.75
N TYR A 412 -22.25 0.71 -8.09
CA TYR A 412 -21.21 0.55 -7.06
C TYR A 412 -21.52 1.27 -5.74
N LYS A 413 -22.70 1.88 -5.61
CA LYS A 413 -23.10 2.58 -4.38
C LYS A 413 -23.48 1.62 -3.25
N ASN A 414 -23.98 0.43 -3.59
CA ASN A 414 -24.30 -0.62 -2.65
C ASN A 414 -23.39 -1.84 -2.88
N HIS A 415 -22.40 -1.99 -2.03
CA HIS A 415 -21.42 -3.08 -2.10
C HIS A 415 -22.04 -4.48 -1.91
N ASP A 416 -23.19 -4.61 -1.26
CA ASP A 416 -23.88 -5.90 -1.10
C ASP A 416 -24.29 -6.52 -2.44
N ASN A 417 -24.50 -5.72 -3.48
CA ASN A 417 -24.81 -6.22 -4.82
C ASN A 417 -23.66 -7.06 -5.42
N ALA A 418 -22.43 -6.85 -4.95
CA ALA A 418 -21.24 -7.58 -5.39
C ALA A 418 -21.00 -8.90 -4.64
N ARG A 419 -21.89 -9.31 -3.71
CA ARG A 419 -21.67 -10.47 -2.83
C ARG A 419 -21.52 -11.80 -3.60
N ASN A 420 -22.33 -12.01 -4.62
CA ASN A 420 -22.41 -13.30 -5.35
C ASN A 420 -21.89 -13.22 -6.79
N ASP A 421 -21.83 -12.05 -7.36
CA ASP A 421 -21.33 -11.74 -8.71
C ASP A 421 -21.07 -10.24 -8.85
N GLY A 422 -20.30 -9.83 -9.87
CA GLY A 422 -20.03 -8.42 -10.13
C GLY A 422 -19.25 -8.17 -11.42
N GLN A 423 -18.97 -6.91 -11.67
CA GLN A 423 -18.11 -6.46 -12.76
C GLN A 423 -16.76 -6.02 -12.20
N VAL A 424 -15.69 -6.53 -12.79
CA VAL A 424 -14.31 -6.21 -12.39
C VAL A 424 -13.87 -4.93 -13.06
N VAL A 425 -13.41 -3.97 -12.25
CA VAL A 425 -12.94 -2.65 -12.71
C VAL A 425 -11.55 -2.40 -12.14
N ASP A 426 -10.60 -2.09 -12.99
CA ASP A 426 -9.25 -1.68 -12.59
C ASP A 426 -9.20 -0.18 -12.19
N SER A 427 -8.07 0.26 -11.67
CA SER A 427 -7.87 1.64 -11.25
C SER A 427 -6.49 2.15 -11.63
N LYS A 428 -6.31 3.47 -11.67
CA LYS A 428 -4.96 4.06 -11.85
C LYS A 428 -4.07 3.82 -10.64
N GLN A 429 -4.63 3.63 -9.44
CA GLN A 429 -3.90 3.19 -8.25
C GLN A 429 -3.23 1.83 -8.47
N LEU A 430 -3.98 0.86 -9.03
CA LEU A 430 -3.44 -0.46 -9.39
C LEU A 430 -2.24 -0.32 -10.33
N TRP A 431 -2.41 0.41 -11.43
CA TRP A 431 -1.39 0.49 -12.47
C TRP A 431 -0.20 1.35 -12.07
N ALA A 432 -0.40 2.42 -11.30
CA ALA A 432 0.68 3.21 -10.72
C ALA A 432 1.50 2.41 -9.70
N PHE A 433 0.83 1.60 -8.87
CA PHE A 433 1.50 0.63 -8.00
C PHE A 433 2.23 -0.43 -8.83
N GLY A 434 1.65 -0.86 -9.94
CA GLY A 434 2.25 -1.80 -10.90
C GLY A 434 3.55 -1.30 -11.52
N ASN A 435 3.75 0.00 -11.66
CA ASN A 435 5.02 0.59 -12.08
C ASN A 435 6.18 0.24 -11.12
N TYR A 436 5.89 -0.05 -9.85
CA TYR A 436 6.86 -0.56 -8.88
C TYR A 436 6.78 -2.09 -8.79
N ALA A 437 5.65 -2.64 -8.37
CA ALA A 437 5.51 -4.03 -7.96
C ALA A 437 5.92 -5.05 -9.03
N ARG A 438 5.62 -4.74 -10.31
CA ARG A 438 5.92 -5.64 -11.42
C ARG A 438 7.40 -5.69 -11.78
N PHE A 439 8.11 -4.59 -11.63
CA PHE A 439 9.46 -4.42 -12.18
C PHE A 439 10.54 -4.39 -11.10
N VAL A 440 10.24 -3.84 -9.94
CA VAL A 440 11.14 -3.82 -8.78
C VAL A 440 10.89 -5.09 -7.96
N ARG A 441 11.71 -6.11 -8.21
CA ARG A 441 11.46 -7.46 -7.70
C ARG A 441 12.22 -7.77 -6.39
N PRO A 442 11.77 -8.76 -5.60
CA PRO A 442 12.49 -9.22 -4.42
C PRO A 442 13.97 -9.53 -4.69
N GLY A 443 14.85 -8.98 -3.86
CA GLY A 443 16.30 -9.10 -3.97
C GLY A 443 16.99 -8.01 -4.78
N MET A 444 16.24 -7.11 -5.45
CA MET A 444 16.82 -5.92 -6.07
C MET A 444 17.30 -4.94 -5.00
N LYS A 445 18.44 -4.29 -5.28
CA LYS A 445 18.98 -3.23 -4.42
C LYS A 445 18.60 -1.86 -4.96
N ARG A 446 18.08 -0.99 -4.09
CA ARG A 446 17.94 0.41 -4.44
C ARG A 446 19.33 1.04 -4.54
N ILE A 447 19.54 1.88 -5.56
CA ILE A 447 20.79 2.59 -5.82
C ILE A 447 20.56 4.09 -5.88
N ALA A 448 21.63 4.86 -5.73
CA ALA A 448 21.54 6.29 -5.79
C ALA A 448 21.17 6.78 -7.20
N VAL A 449 20.22 7.69 -7.21
CA VAL A 449 19.86 8.51 -8.37
C VAL A 449 19.68 9.94 -7.90
N ARG A 450 20.17 10.90 -8.69
CA ARG A 450 20.12 12.33 -8.34
C ARG A 450 19.53 13.12 -9.50
N LEU A 451 18.60 13.99 -9.19
CA LEU A 451 18.24 15.16 -9.98
C LEU A 451 19.15 16.31 -9.54
N ALA A 452 19.43 17.27 -10.41
CA ALA A 452 20.44 18.31 -10.13
C ALA A 452 20.11 19.13 -8.87
N ASP A 453 18.85 19.50 -8.66
CA ASP A 453 18.35 20.21 -7.48
C ASP A 453 17.66 19.26 -6.48
N SER A 454 18.36 18.25 -5.98
CA SER A 454 17.80 17.20 -5.13
C SER A 454 17.27 17.77 -3.80
N ASN A 455 15.97 18.07 -3.76
CA ASN A 455 15.22 18.41 -2.56
C ASN A 455 13.97 17.53 -2.51
N PRO A 456 13.87 16.55 -1.62
CA PRO A 456 12.74 15.60 -1.60
C PRO A 456 11.37 16.27 -1.49
N VAL A 457 11.24 17.41 -0.80
CA VAL A 457 9.98 18.16 -0.68
C VAL A 457 9.56 18.77 -2.02
N LYS A 458 10.51 19.39 -2.74
CA LYS A 458 10.27 19.94 -4.08
C LYS A 458 9.98 18.83 -5.09
N GLU A 459 10.74 17.75 -5.04
CA GLU A 459 10.56 16.59 -5.91
C GLU A 459 9.17 15.97 -5.75
N ALA A 460 8.65 15.86 -4.52
CA ALA A 460 7.33 15.30 -4.22
C ALA A 460 6.19 16.04 -4.92
N GLY A 461 6.35 17.35 -5.18
CA GLY A 461 5.39 18.17 -5.92
C GLY A 461 5.64 18.25 -7.43
N GLN A 462 6.78 17.76 -7.94
CA GLN A 462 7.19 17.95 -9.32
C GLN A 462 7.56 16.65 -10.05
N CYS A 463 8.76 16.16 -9.83
CA CYS A 463 9.30 14.99 -10.50
C CYS A 463 10.15 14.18 -9.53
N MET A 464 9.90 12.88 -9.45
CA MET A 464 10.62 11.97 -8.58
C MET A 464 11.20 10.83 -9.41
N VAL A 465 12.44 10.41 -9.07
CA VAL A 465 13.10 9.27 -9.73
C VAL A 465 13.72 8.37 -8.69
N SER A 466 13.49 7.06 -8.80
CA SER A 466 14.17 6.04 -8.02
C SER A 466 14.77 4.96 -8.93
N ALA A 467 15.85 4.32 -8.50
CA ALA A 467 16.57 3.34 -9.29
C ALA A 467 16.89 2.08 -8.48
N TYR A 468 16.81 0.94 -9.15
CA TYR A 468 17.00 -0.39 -8.56
C TYR A 468 17.81 -1.27 -9.50
N LYS A 469 18.72 -2.09 -8.94
CA LYS A 469 19.51 -3.04 -9.73
C LYS A 469 19.30 -4.50 -9.30
N ASP A 470 19.27 -5.40 -10.26
CA ASP A 470 19.44 -6.85 -10.05
C ASP A 470 20.85 -7.22 -10.50
N GLU A 471 21.70 -7.57 -9.54
CA GLU A 471 23.12 -7.90 -9.83
C GLU A 471 23.28 -9.19 -10.65
N ARG A 472 22.41 -10.18 -10.41
CA ARG A 472 22.49 -11.47 -11.10
C ARG A 472 22.08 -11.37 -12.55
N ARG A 473 21.01 -10.58 -12.82
CA ARG A 473 20.49 -10.37 -14.19
C ARG A 473 21.14 -9.22 -14.91
N LYS A 474 22.00 -8.44 -14.24
CA LYS A 474 22.53 -7.17 -14.75
C LYS A 474 21.41 -6.23 -15.23
N GLN A 475 20.29 -6.23 -14.52
CA GLN A 475 19.11 -5.44 -14.85
C GLN A 475 19.07 -4.15 -14.04
N LEU A 476 18.73 -3.06 -14.70
CA LEU A 476 18.47 -1.75 -14.09
C LEU A 476 17.00 -1.40 -14.29
N VAL A 477 16.35 -0.98 -13.22
CA VAL A 477 14.98 -0.46 -13.23
C VAL A 477 14.99 0.96 -12.70
N LEU A 478 14.41 1.91 -13.46
CA LEU A 478 14.14 3.26 -12.97
C LEU A 478 12.62 3.46 -12.93
N VAL A 479 12.14 4.09 -11.85
CA VAL A 479 10.74 4.53 -11.76
C VAL A 479 10.75 6.05 -11.66
N CYS A 480 10.10 6.68 -12.64
CA CYS A 480 10.00 8.13 -12.80
C CYS A 480 8.56 8.56 -12.64
N ILE A 481 8.29 9.57 -11.83
CA ILE A 481 6.95 10.11 -11.58
C ILE A 481 6.94 11.59 -11.99
N ASN A 482 6.06 11.97 -12.89
CA ASN A 482 5.79 13.35 -13.26
C ASN A 482 4.46 13.80 -12.66
N MET A 483 4.52 14.58 -11.58
CA MET A 483 3.34 15.14 -10.91
C MET A 483 2.74 16.34 -11.65
N THR A 484 3.49 16.92 -12.61
CA THR A 484 3.13 18.19 -13.25
C THR A 484 2.20 18.02 -14.46
N PRO A 485 1.44 19.06 -14.85
CA PRO A 485 0.61 19.04 -16.04
C PRO A 485 1.41 19.23 -17.36
N THR A 486 2.74 19.33 -17.29
CA THR A 486 3.63 19.49 -18.43
C THR A 486 4.49 18.26 -18.67
N ALA A 487 4.80 17.94 -19.92
CA ALA A 487 5.75 16.89 -20.25
C ALA A 487 7.16 17.26 -19.75
N LYS A 488 7.94 16.24 -19.40
CA LYS A 488 9.31 16.38 -18.95
C LYS A 488 10.27 15.58 -19.84
N THR A 489 11.46 16.15 -20.07
CA THR A 489 12.51 15.50 -20.87
C THR A 489 13.76 15.37 -19.99
N LEU A 490 14.04 14.17 -19.52
CA LEU A 490 15.12 13.90 -18.57
C LEU A 490 16.27 13.16 -19.27
N PRO A 491 17.41 13.81 -19.53
CA PRO A 491 18.61 13.13 -20.00
C PRO A 491 19.14 12.16 -18.94
N LEU A 492 19.35 10.90 -19.30
CA LEU A 492 19.85 9.85 -18.43
C LEU A 492 21.38 9.80 -18.52
N LYS A 493 22.08 10.01 -17.42
CA LYS A 493 23.56 10.02 -17.34
C LYS A 493 24.08 8.97 -16.35
N GLY A 494 25.20 8.37 -16.69
CA GLY A 494 25.94 7.42 -15.86
C GLY A 494 26.87 6.57 -16.71
N PRO A 495 28.06 6.21 -16.23
CA PRO A 495 29.03 5.45 -17.04
C PRO A 495 28.52 4.09 -17.48
N ALA A 496 27.76 3.40 -16.62
CA ALA A 496 27.29 2.04 -16.87
C ALA A 496 26.00 1.95 -17.73
N ILE A 497 25.40 3.08 -18.08
CA ILE A 497 24.14 3.15 -18.84
C ILE A 497 24.30 3.74 -20.24
N ARG A 498 25.54 4.09 -20.62
CA ARG A 498 25.84 4.60 -21.98
C ARG A 498 25.40 3.54 -23.02
N ASN A 499 24.64 4.00 -24.01
CA ASN A 499 24.09 3.15 -25.09
C ASN A 499 23.12 2.05 -24.65
N SER A 500 22.58 2.11 -23.42
CA SER A 500 21.57 1.17 -22.98
C SER A 500 20.22 1.42 -23.68
N ARG A 501 19.55 0.34 -24.07
CA ARG A 501 18.16 0.38 -24.53
C ARG A 501 17.26 0.09 -23.34
N PHE A 502 16.20 0.86 -23.21
CA PHE A 502 15.20 0.66 -22.16
C PHE A 502 13.85 0.32 -22.77
N THR A 503 13.20 -0.68 -22.20
CA THR A 503 11.76 -0.88 -22.36
C THR A 503 11.06 0.00 -21.32
N CYS A 504 10.14 0.83 -21.77
CA CYS A 504 9.37 1.73 -20.94
C CYS A 504 7.95 1.20 -20.75
N TYR A 505 7.41 1.42 -19.56
CA TYR A 505 6.02 1.09 -19.20
C TYR A 505 5.39 2.33 -18.58
N THR A 506 4.44 2.93 -19.29
CA THR A 506 3.81 4.19 -18.89
C THR A 506 2.41 3.98 -18.35
N THR A 507 2.15 4.54 -17.18
CA THR A 507 0.80 4.73 -16.63
C THR A 507 0.49 6.23 -16.65
N SER A 508 -0.60 6.63 -17.30
CA SER A 508 -1.10 8.00 -17.37
C SER A 508 -2.63 7.98 -17.45
N GLU A 509 -3.26 9.12 -17.67
CA GLU A 509 -4.73 9.18 -17.79
C GLU A 509 -5.28 8.15 -18.79
N THR A 510 -4.60 8.01 -19.95
CA THR A 510 -5.04 7.13 -21.04
C THR A 510 -4.26 5.82 -21.14
N LYS A 511 -3.23 5.60 -20.33
CA LYS A 511 -2.33 4.44 -20.41
C LYS A 511 -2.32 3.64 -19.11
N THR A 512 -2.11 2.32 -19.24
CA THR A 512 -2.01 1.35 -18.14
C THR A 512 -0.81 0.45 -18.39
N LEU A 513 0.36 0.82 -17.87
CA LEU A 513 1.66 0.17 -18.14
C LEU A 513 1.92 -0.02 -19.65
N ALA A 514 1.56 0.99 -20.47
CA ALA A 514 1.72 0.92 -21.92
C ALA A 514 3.20 0.80 -22.30
N LYS A 515 3.51 -0.28 -23.05
CA LYS A 515 4.88 -0.63 -23.42
C LYS A 515 5.38 0.22 -24.59
N SER A 516 6.60 0.72 -24.49
CA SER A 516 7.36 1.39 -25.56
C SER A 516 8.85 1.13 -25.40
N VAL A 517 9.67 1.58 -26.36
CA VAL A 517 11.12 1.41 -26.32
C VAL A 517 11.79 2.77 -26.47
N VAL A 518 12.79 3.03 -25.63
CA VAL A 518 13.63 4.23 -25.69
C VAL A 518 15.08 3.83 -25.98
N SER A 519 15.65 4.39 -27.04
CA SER A 519 17.02 4.10 -27.49
C SER A 519 18.00 5.28 -27.38
N SER A 520 17.53 6.46 -26.92
CA SER A 520 18.31 7.71 -27.01
C SER A 520 18.99 8.16 -25.70
N GLY A 521 18.88 7.42 -24.60
CA GLY A 521 19.38 7.89 -23.29
C GLY A 521 18.63 9.11 -22.73
N VAL A 522 17.46 9.42 -23.29
CA VAL A 522 16.59 10.53 -22.86
C VAL A 522 15.23 9.96 -22.52
N ILE A 523 14.77 10.21 -21.31
CA ILE A 523 13.47 9.78 -20.82
C ILE A 523 12.44 10.87 -21.17
N GLN A 524 11.36 10.48 -21.84
CA GLN A 524 10.20 11.33 -22.07
C GLN A 524 9.11 10.94 -21.08
N LEU A 525 8.71 11.89 -20.21
CA LEU A 525 7.61 11.72 -19.28
C LEU A 525 6.40 12.52 -19.79
N GLU A 526 5.30 11.83 -19.99
CA GLU A 526 4.03 12.51 -20.25
C GLU A 526 3.61 13.35 -19.04
N PRO A 527 2.74 14.36 -19.24
CA PRO A 527 2.11 15.05 -18.11
C PRO A 527 1.42 14.03 -17.19
N ARG A 528 1.55 14.22 -15.87
CA ARG A 528 0.82 13.43 -14.88
C ARG A 528 0.95 11.92 -15.13
N SER A 529 2.17 11.40 -15.09
CA SER A 529 2.46 10.01 -15.44
C SER A 529 3.44 9.35 -14.49
N VAL A 530 3.39 8.02 -14.44
CA VAL A 530 4.41 7.15 -13.85
C VAL A 530 5.02 6.30 -14.96
N VAL A 531 6.33 6.35 -15.09
CA VAL A 531 7.06 5.62 -16.13
C VAL A 531 8.12 4.73 -15.51
N THR A 532 8.09 3.45 -15.83
CA THR A 532 9.14 2.50 -15.44
C THR A 532 9.98 2.13 -16.64
N LEU A 533 11.29 2.30 -16.51
CA LEU A 533 12.28 1.90 -17.51
C LEU A 533 12.97 0.63 -17.03
N VAL A 534 13.03 -0.34 -17.90
CA VAL A 534 13.72 -1.62 -17.65
C VAL A 534 14.79 -1.80 -18.71
N GLY A 535 16.04 -1.92 -18.30
CA GLY A 535 17.19 -2.09 -19.18
C GLY A 535 18.29 -2.92 -18.54
N SER A 536 19.41 -3.10 -19.24
CA SER A 536 20.61 -3.73 -18.71
C SER A 536 21.68 -2.69 -18.43
N TYR A 537 22.57 -2.99 -17.48
CA TYR A 537 23.79 -2.24 -17.24
C TYR A 537 25.03 -3.13 -17.44
N LYS A 538 26.16 -2.49 -17.75
CA LYS A 538 27.45 -3.17 -17.96
C LYS A 538 28.27 -3.29 -16.69
#